data_c942254537b6439db0fa510cdd414a00
#
_entry.id   c942254537b6439db0fa510cdd414a00
#
_cell.length_a   1.000
_cell.length_b   1.000
_cell.length_c   1.000
_cell.angle_alpha   90.00
_cell.angle_beta   90.00
_cell.angle_gamma   90.00
#
_symmetry.space_group_name_H-M   'P 1'
#
loop_
_entity.id
_entity.type
_entity.pdbx_description
1 polymer ?
#
loop_
_entity_poly.entity_id
_entity_poly.type
_entity_poly.pdbx_seq_one_letter_code
_entity_poly.pdbx_strand_id
1 'polypeptide(L)'
;MRRLIALTALAAALAMPFAGHAQTAEIAGVKFANTLQVGNTKLQLNGAGVRYKVVFKVYAAALYLTDKATTPEAVLASNGPRHLQIVMLREIDANELGKLFTRGMEQNAPREEFSKSISGIIRMSDIFSSHKKLGAGESFAVEWVPGTGTVILVNGKPEGQPIKEPEFYSALMKIWLGKSPADQQLKDALLGKVAPNPGGSGG
;
A
#
# COMPACT_ATOMS: atom_id res chain seq x y z
N MET A 1 69.89 -31.77 -20.14
CA MET A 1 68.66 -31.99 -19.36
C MET A 1 68.06 -30.65 -19.00
N ARG A 2 67.07 -30.19 -19.78
CA ARG A 2 66.37 -28.89 -19.57
C ARG A 2 65.04 -29.18 -18.94
N ARG A 3 64.85 -28.74 -17.68
CA ARG A 3 63.56 -28.85 -17.01
C ARG A 3 62.70 -27.63 -17.37
N LEU A 4 61.58 -27.87 -18.05
CA LEU A 4 60.50 -26.89 -18.26
C LEU A 4 59.66 -26.84 -16.99
N ILE A 5 59.57 -25.66 -16.37
CA ILE A 5 58.64 -25.37 -15.29
C ILE A 5 57.40 -24.73 -15.96
N ALA A 6 56.27 -25.41 -15.96
CA ALA A 6 54.98 -24.88 -16.40
C ALA A 6 54.34 -24.08 -15.24
N LEU A 7 54.19 -22.75 -15.40
CA LEU A 7 53.42 -21.90 -14.51
C LEU A 7 51.92 -22.03 -14.89
N THR A 8 51.11 -22.65 -14.06
CA THR A 8 49.68 -22.61 -14.14
C THR A 8 49.15 -21.37 -13.40
N ALA A 9 48.72 -20.37 -14.14
CA ALA A 9 48.03 -19.20 -13.59
C ALA A 9 46.57 -19.55 -13.27
N LEU A 10 46.23 -19.62 -11.98
CA LEU A 10 44.86 -19.82 -11.48
C LEU A 10 44.13 -18.47 -11.49
N ALA A 11 43.26 -18.24 -12.49
CA ALA A 11 42.42 -17.07 -12.54
C ALA A 11 41.24 -17.22 -11.56
N ALA A 12 41.33 -16.58 -10.39
CA ALA A 12 40.21 -16.45 -9.46
C ALA A 12 39.23 -15.41 -10.00
N ALA A 13 38.12 -15.86 -10.57
CA ALA A 13 37.00 -15.00 -10.93
C ALA A 13 36.30 -14.52 -9.66
N LEU A 14 36.50 -13.25 -9.28
CA LEU A 14 35.72 -12.59 -8.24
C LEU A 14 34.26 -12.46 -8.75
N ALA A 15 33.38 -13.31 -8.23
CA ALA A 15 31.94 -13.14 -8.36
C ALA A 15 31.51 -11.96 -7.47
N MET A 16 31.43 -10.76 -8.04
CA MET A 16 30.83 -9.63 -7.35
C MET A 16 29.31 -9.89 -7.22
N PRO A 17 28.74 -9.83 -6.00
CA PRO A 17 27.30 -9.90 -5.87
C PRO A 17 26.70 -8.66 -6.56
N PHE A 18 25.91 -8.87 -7.60
CA PHE A 18 25.04 -7.83 -8.16
C PHE A 18 24.04 -7.46 -7.06
N ALA A 19 24.29 -6.37 -6.35
CA ALA A 19 23.30 -5.71 -5.54
C ALA A 19 22.20 -5.19 -6.49
N GLY A 20 21.17 -5.99 -6.71
CA GLY A 20 20.01 -5.60 -7.47
C GLY A 20 19.39 -4.40 -6.80
N HIS A 21 19.51 -3.22 -7.40
CA HIS A 21 18.80 -2.03 -6.96
C HIS A 21 17.30 -2.35 -7.09
N ALA A 22 16.61 -2.51 -5.96
CA ALA A 22 15.17 -2.62 -5.94
C ALA A 22 14.62 -1.35 -6.59
N GLN A 23 14.01 -1.50 -7.78
CA GLN A 23 13.38 -0.36 -8.46
C GLN A 23 12.27 0.18 -7.57
N THR A 24 12.25 1.48 -7.37
CA THR A 24 11.27 2.19 -6.54
C THR A 24 10.54 3.24 -7.37
N ALA A 25 9.25 3.43 -7.09
CA ALA A 25 8.50 4.59 -7.54
C ALA A 25 8.60 5.67 -6.47
N GLU A 26 8.95 6.91 -6.84
CA GLU A 26 8.98 8.04 -5.91
C GLU A 26 7.75 8.92 -6.11
N ILE A 27 6.99 9.13 -5.05
CA ILE A 27 5.73 9.89 -5.04
C ILE A 27 5.81 10.94 -3.92
N ALA A 28 5.92 12.20 -4.28
CA ALA A 28 6.02 13.31 -3.33
C ALA A 28 7.11 13.11 -2.25
N GLY A 29 8.28 12.60 -2.66
CA GLY A 29 9.40 12.31 -1.77
C GLY A 29 9.32 10.97 -1.03
N VAL A 30 8.21 10.22 -1.17
CA VAL A 30 8.06 8.89 -0.59
C VAL A 30 8.47 7.83 -1.61
N LYS A 31 9.35 6.92 -1.21
CA LYS A 31 9.81 5.80 -2.04
C LYS A 31 8.97 4.55 -1.77
N PHE A 32 8.31 4.05 -2.80
CA PHE A 32 7.57 2.80 -2.80
C PHE A 32 8.33 1.76 -3.61
N ALA A 33 8.62 0.60 -3.02
CA ALA A 33 9.26 -0.50 -3.74
C ALA A 33 8.35 -1.01 -4.87
N ASN A 34 8.90 -1.39 -6.02
CA ASN A 34 8.10 -1.94 -7.12
C ASN A 34 7.48 -3.30 -6.79
N THR A 35 8.02 -3.98 -5.78
CA THR A 35 7.47 -5.24 -5.27
C THR A 35 7.55 -5.29 -3.75
N LEU A 36 6.63 -6.00 -3.12
CA LEU A 36 6.68 -6.32 -1.70
C LEU A 36 6.22 -7.77 -1.47
N GLN A 37 6.48 -8.29 -0.28
CA GLN A 37 6.14 -9.65 0.12
C GLN A 37 5.04 -9.61 1.17
N VAL A 38 3.96 -10.39 0.95
CA VAL A 38 2.91 -10.62 1.94
C VAL A 38 2.82 -12.13 2.18
N GLY A 39 3.23 -12.57 3.36
CA GLY A 39 3.45 -13.99 3.62
C GLY A 39 4.44 -14.58 2.61
N ASN A 40 4.05 -15.64 1.91
CA ASN A 40 4.87 -16.25 0.86
C ASN A 40 4.56 -15.74 -0.54
N THR A 41 3.74 -14.69 -0.68
CA THR A 41 3.30 -14.18 -1.99
C THR A 41 3.99 -12.86 -2.30
N LYS A 42 4.63 -12.80 -3.46
CA LYS A 42 5.20 -11.56 -4.00
C LYS A 42 4.11 -10.76 -4.69
N LEU A 43 3.96 -9.50 -4.27
CA LEU A 43 3.07 -8.52 -4.88
C LEU A 43 3.89 -7.54 -5.73
N GLN A 44 3.27 -7.00 -6.77
CA GLN A 44 3.81 -5.94 -7.59
C GLN A 44 3.03 -4.64 -7.37
N LEU A 45 3.72 -3.52 -7.47
CA LEU A 45 3.10 -2.20 -7.41
C LEU A 45 2.10 -2.05 -8.57
N ASN A 46 0.81 -1.95 -8.24
CA ASN A 46 -0.24 -1.70 -9.23
C ASN A 46 -0.25 -0.24 -9.67
N GLY A 47 -0.19 0.65 -8.71
CA GLY A 47 -0.13 2.08 -8.94
C GLY A 47 0.08 2.84 -7.63
N ALA A 48 0.51 4.10 -7.74
CA ALA A 48 0.77 4.96 -6.61
C ALA A 48 0.47 6.42 -6.93
N GLY A 49 0.06 7.20 -5.94
CA GLY A 49 -0.27 8.61 -6.11
C GLY A 49 -0.40 9.36 -4.80
N VAL A 50 -0.73 10.64 -4.89
CA VAL A 50 -0.93 11.54 -3.74
C VAL A 50 -2.40 11.84 -3.57
N ARG A 51 -2.89 11.81 -2.32
CA ARG A 51 -4.18 12.40 -1.98
C ARG A 51 -4.03 13.87 -1.71
N TYR A 52 -4.83 14.65 -2.38
CA TYR A 52 -4.97 16.08 -2.12
C TYR A 52 -6.27 16.38 -1.37
N LYS A 53 -6.23 17.36 -0.48
CA LYS A 53 -7.41 18.04 0.08
C LYS A 53 -7.29 19.50 -0.28
N VAL A 54 -8.05 19.93 -1.29
CA VAL A 54 -7.89 21.23 -1.95
C VAL A 54 -6.48 21.29 -2.57
N VAL A 55 -5.56 22.10 -2.04
CA VAL A 55 -4.17 22.25 -2.51
C VAL A 55 -3.14 21.50 -1.64
N PHE A 56 -3.59 20.91 -0.54
CA PHE A 56 -2.68 20.28 0.43
C PHE A 56 -2.47 18.80 0.13
N LYS A 57 -1.22 18.39 0.02
CA LYS A 57 -0.83 16.97 0.01
C LYS A 57 -1.08 16.38 1.39
N VAL A 58 -1.93 15.36 1.48
CA VAL A 58 -2.30 14.73 2.76
C VAL A 58 -1.47 13.48 3.01
N TYR A 59 -1.41 12.58 2.04
CA TYR A 59 -0.60 11.37 2.07
C TYR A 59 -0.26 10.89 0.66
N ALA A 60 0.79 10.10 0.56
CA ALA A 60 1.08 9.27 -0.60
C ALA A 60 0.55 7.86 -0.35
N ALA A 61 0.00 7.22 -1.38
CA ALA A 61 -0.50 5.86 -1.29
C ALA A 61 -0.04 5.00 -2.46
N ALA A 62 0.16 3.70 -2.21
CA ALA A 62 0.55 2.71 -3.19
C ALA A 62 -0.26 1.42 -3.01
N LEU A 63 -0.82 0.91 -4.10
CA LEU A 63 -1.58 -0.33 -4.14
C LEU A 63 -0.70 -1.43 -4.73
N TYR A 64 -0.66 -2.57 -4.05
CA TYR A 64 0.08 -3.76 -4.48
C TYR A 64 -0.86 -4.94 -4.64
N LEU A 65 -0.68 -5.66 -5.75
CA LEU A 65 -1.49 -6.81 -6.14
C LEU A 65 -0.59 -7.93 -6.67
N THR A 66 -1.10 -9.15 -6.74
CA THR A 66 -0.44 -10.25 -7.46
C THR A 66 -0.37 -9.98 -8.95
N ASP A 67 -1.46 -9.51 -9.52
CA ASP A 67 -1.61 -9.17 -10.94
C ASP A 67 -2.13 -7.75 -11.10
N LYS A 68 -1.71 -7.08 -12.18
CA LYS A 68 -2.16 -5.71 -12.46
C LYS A 68 -3.66 -5.64 -12.70
N ALA A 69 -4.30 -4.65 -12.10
CA ALA A 69 -5.72 -4.38 -12.26
C ALA A 69 -5.97 -2.89 -12.50
N THR A 70 -6.77 -2.57 -13.51
CA THR A 70 -7.06 -1.20 -13.93
C THR A 70 -8.49 -0.74 -13.59
N THR A 71 -9.29 -1.63 -12.99
CA THR A 71 -10.65 -1.32 -12.53
C THR A 71 -10.85 -1.68 -11.05
N PRO A 72 -11.71 -0.95 -10.33
CA PRO A 72 -12.04 -1.26 -8.94
C PRO A 72 -12.54 -2.70 -8.75
N GLU A 73 -13.37 -3.18 -9.67
CA GLU A 73 -13.96 -4.51 -9.63
C GLU A 73 -12.87 -5.59 -9.74
N ALA A 74 -11.91 -5.42 -10.65
CA ALA A 74 -10.79 -6.35 -10.80
C ALA A 74 -9.87 -6.35 -9.56
N VAL A 75 -9.64 -5.20 -8.93
CA VAL A 75 -8.90 -5.13 -7.66
C VAL A 75 -9.62 -5.90 -6.56
N LEU A 76 -10.93 -5.68 -6.40
CA LEU A 76 -11.71 -6.30 -5.33
C LEU A 76 -11.92 -7.80 -5.57
N ALA A 77 -11.96 -8.24 -6.83
CA ALA A 77 -12.14 -9.65 -7.22
C ALA A 77 -10.83 -10.45 -7.31
N SER A 78 -9.65 -9.81 -7.13
CA SER A 78 -8.37 -10.51 -7.23
C SER A 78 -8.23 -11.59 -6.15
N ASN A 79 -7.68 -12.75 -6.51
CA ASN A 79 -7.64 -13.93 -5.64
C ASN A 79 -6.47 -13.98 -4.65
N GLY A 80 -5.50 -13.08 -4.75
CA GLY A 80 -4.32 -13.08 -3.91
C GLY A 80 -4.39 -12.11 -2.72
N PRO A 81 -3.32 -12.03 -1.95
CA PRO A 81 -3.12 -10.92 -1.03
C PRO A 81 -3.15 -9.58 -1.76
N ARG A 82 -3.60 -8.56 -1.06
CA ARG A 82 -3.66 -7.18 -1.55
C ARG A 82 -3.16 -6.27 -0.45
N HIS A 83 -2.38 -5.27 -0.80
CA HIS A 83 -1.80 -4.36 0.17
C HIS A 83 -1.93 -2.92 -0.31
N LEU A 84 -2.56 -2.08 0.49
CA LEU A 84 -2.60 -0.63 0.29
C LEU A 84 -1.72 0.01 1.35
N GLN A 85 -0.57 0.55 0.93
CA GLN A 85 0.35 1.31 1.79
C GLN A 85 -0.01 2.79 1.72
N ILE A 86 -0.05 3.45 2.88
CA ILE A 86 -0.28 4.90 2.99
C ILE A 86 0.82 5.49 3.86
N VAL A 87 1.46 6.55 3.38
CA VAL A 87 2.50 7.30 4.10
C VAL A 87 2.05 8.74 4.23
N MET A 88 1.96 9.23 5.45
CA MET A 88 1.48 10.57 5.75
C MET A 88 2.48 11.63 5.26
N LEU A 89 2.00 12.65 4.55
CA LEU A 89 2.79 13.81 4.14
C LEU A 89 2.61 15.02 5.08
N ARG A 90 1.66 14.89 6.00
CA ARG A 90 1.39 15.83 7.09
C ARG A 90 0.76 15.10 8.27
N GLU A 91 0.84 15.71 9.43
CA GLU A 91 0.21 15.19 10.63
C GLU A 91 -1.32 15.18 10.50
N ILE A 92 -1.95 14.15 11.01
CA ILE A 92 -3.40 14.03 11.18
C ILE A 92 -3.71 13.43 12.56
N ASP A 93 -4.76 13.94 13.21
CA ASP A 93 -5.32 13.30 14.41
C ASP A 93 -5.87 11.91 14.06
N ALA A 94 -5.54 10.91 14.86
CA ALA A 94 -5.88 9.52 14.56
C ALA A 94 -7.38 9.25 14.64
N ASN A 95 -8.09 9.90 15.58
CA ASN A 95 -9.55 9.78 15.68
C ASN A 95 -10.23 10.45 14.48
N GLU A 96 -9.71 11.60 14.02
CA GLU A 96 -10.22 12.26 12.82
C GLU A 96 -10.04 11.37 11.58
N LEU A 97 -8.90 10.69 11.46
CA LEU A 97 -8.66 9.72 10.39
C LEU A 97 -9.67 8.56 10.44
N GLY A 98 -9.94 8.01 11.62
CA GLY A 98 -10.94 6.96 11.80
C GLY A 98 -12.35 7.41 11.39
N LYS A 99 -12.75 8.63 11.77
CA LYS A 99 -14.04 9.22 11.34
C LYS A 99 -14.13 9.42 9.83
N LEU A 100 -13.05 9.86 9.20
CA LEU A 100 -12.98 10.02 7.73
C LEU A 100 -13.14 8.67 7.03
N PHE A 101 -12.55 7.62 7.56
CA PHE A 101 -12.68 6.26 7.00
C PHE A 101 -14.10 5.74 7.13
N THR A 102 -14.70 5.83 8.31
CA THR A 102 -16.10 5.41 8.53
C THR A 102 -17.04 6.12 7.55
N ARG A 103 -16.91 7.44 7.43
CA ARG A 103 -17.71 8.24 6.48
C ARG A 103 -17.46 7.83 5.03
N GLY A 104 -16.19 7.61 4.65
CA GLY A 104 -15.85 7.19 3.30
C GLY A 104 -16.39 5.81 2.95
N MET A 105 -16.41 4.87 3.90
CA MET A 105 -17.05 3.56 3.74
C MET A 105 -18.55 3.70 3.57
N GLU A 106 -19.21 4.47 4.44
CA GLU A 106 -20.66 4.72 4.38
C GLU A 106 -21.11 5.34 3.05
N GLN A 107 -20.32 6.27 2.52
CA GLN A 107 -20.61 6.94 1.25
C GLN A 107 -20.44 6.06 0.01
N ASN A 108 -19.60 5.03 0.08
CA ASN A 108 -19.22 4.25 -1.08
C ASN A 108 -19.68 2.79 -1.05
N ALA A 109 -19.92 2.20 0.12
CA ALA A 109 -20.37 0.83 0.22
C ALA A 109 -21.90 0.74 0.10
N PRO A 110 -22.45 -0.32 -0.51
CA PRO A 110 -23.86 -0.65 -0.38
C PRO A 110 -24.26 -0.79 1.09
N ARG A 111 -25.49 -0.43 1.42
CA ARG A 111 -25.98 -0.42 2.81
C ARG A 111 -25.79 -1.76 3.54
N GLU A 112 -26.04 -2.86 2.83
CA GLU A 112 -25.85 -4.20 3.41
C GLU A 112 -24.38 -4.51 3.71
N GLU A 113 -23.48 -4.18 2.78
CA GLU A 113 -22.03 -4.34 2.95
C GLU A 113 -21.50 -3.48 4.10
N PHE A 114 -21.94 -2.22 4.17
CA PHE A 114 -21.59 -1.32 5.27
C PHE A 114 -22.07 -1.88 6.62
N SER A 115 -23.31 -2.38 6.70
CA SER A 115 -23.85 -2.98 7.92
C SER A 115 -23.04 -4.18 8.40
N LYS A 116 -22.59 -5.04 7.48
CA LYS A 116 -21.71 -6.18 7.80
C LYS A 116 -20.30 -5.78 8.20
N SER A 117 -19.90 -4.56 7.86
CA SER A 117 -18.56 -4.02 8.17
C SER A 117 -18.47 -3.38 9.56
N ILE A 118 -19.57 -3.19 10.28
CA ILE A 118 -19.62 -2.41 11.53
C ILE A 118 -18.67 -2.96 12.60
N SER A 119 -18.60 -4.28 12.78
CA SER A 119 -17.67 -4.90 13.74
C SER A 119 -16.21 -4.59 13.40
N GLY A 120 -15.86 -4.64 12.12
CA GLY A 120 -14.53 -4.28 11.62
C GLY A 120 -14.22 -2.79 11.77
N ILE A 121 -15.23 -1.92 11.55
CA ILE A 121 -15.09 -0.46 11.76
C ILE A 121 -14.76 -0.16 13.23
N ILE A 122 -15.43 -0.81 14.17
CA ILE A 122 -15.16 -0.63 15.61
C ILE A 122 -13.73 -1.03 15.92
N ARG A 123 -13.29 -2.23 15.50
CA ARG A 123 -11.90 -2.69 15.71
C ARG A 123 -10.86 -1.76 15.08
N MET A 124 -11.09 -1.30 13.87
CA MET A 124 -10.22 -0.33 13.22
C MET A 124 -10.19 1.00 13.98
N SER A 125 -11.33 1.46 14.50
CA SER A 125 -11.40 2.67 15.31
C SER A 125 -10.62 2.52 16.62
N ASP A 126 -10.66 1.35 17.26
CA ASP A 126 -9.88 1.07 18.46
C ASP A 126 -8.37 1.12 18.18
N ILE A 127 -7.92 0.56 17.05
CA ILE A 127 -6.52 0.64 16.61
C ILE A 127 -6.09 2.10 16.47
N PHE A 128 -6.85 2.91 15.73
CA PHE A 128 -6.49 4.33 15.54
C PHE A 128 -6.61 5.13 16.86
N SER A 129 -7.57 4.82 17.72
CA SER A 129 -7.73 5.50 19.01
C SER A 129 -6.58 5.23 19.99
N SER A 130 -5.84 4.12 19.82
CA SER A 130 -4.63 3.85 20.61
C SER A 130 -3.48 4.78 20.25
N HIS A 131 -3.54 5.43 19.07
CA HIS A 131 -2.62 6.45 18.62
C HIS A 131 -3.24 7.83 18.77
N LYS A 132 -2.49 8.82 19.25
CA LYS A 132 -2.98 10.20 19.33
C LYS A 132 -3.05 10.86 17.96
N LYS A 133 -2.04 10.57 17.13
CA LYS A 133 -1.84 11.15 15.81
C LYS A 133 -0.98 10.25 14.95
N LEU A 134 -1.02 10.48 13.65
CA LEU A 134 -0.04 10.01 12.67
C LEU A 134 0.68 11.22 12.11
N GLY A 135 1.99 11.29 12.35
CA GLY A 135 2.85 12.37 11.88
C GLY A 135 3.28 12.21 10.42
N ALA A 136 3.87 13.26 9.85
CA ALA A 136 4.50 13.16 8.54
C ALA A 136 5.61 12.10 8.53
N GLY A 137 5.61 11.23 7.51
CA GLY A 137 6.51 10.09 7.40
C GLY A 137 6.02 8.83 8.11
N GLU A 138 5.06 8.92 9.02
CA GLU A 138 4.42 7.73 9.59
C GLU A 138 3.46 7.09 8.59
N SER A 139 3.24 5.80 8.76
CA SER A 139 2.47 5.04 7.78
C SER A 139 1.43 4.13 8.43
N PHE A 140 0.40 3.83 7.67
CA PHE A 140 -0.43 2.67 7.93
C PHE A 140 -0.65 1.90 6.62
N ALA A 141 -1.03 0.62 6.76
CA ALA A 141 -1.40 -0.17 5.62
C ALA A 141 -2.63 -1.02 5.90
N VAL A 142 -3.36 -1.28 4.85
CA VAL A 142 -4.51 -2.20 4.83
C VAL A 142 -4.11 -3.39 3.97
N GLU A 143 -4.04 -4.56 4.59
CA GLU A 143 -3.61 -5.77 3.93
C GLU A 143 -4.71 -6.83 3.98
N TRP A 144 -5.14 -7.34 2.84
CA TRP A 144 -5.99 -8.50 2.76
C TRP A 144 -5.15 -9.75 2.61
N VAL A 145 -5.29 -10.68 3.52
CA VAL A 145 -4.61 -11.98 3.47
C VAL A 145 -5.66 -13.09 3.37
N PRO A 146 -5.72 -13.83 2.26
CA PRO A 146 -6.66 -14.94 2.10
C PRO A 146 -6.59 -15.92 3.26
N GLY A 147 -7.74 -16.31 3.80
CA GLY A 147 -7.84 -17.19 4.97
C GLY A 147 -7.60 -16.52 6.33
N THR A 148 -7.01 -15.33 6.36
CA THR A 148 -6.73 -14.57 7.60
C THR A 148 -7.72 -13.40 7.77
N GLY A 149 -7.99 -12.66 6.70
CA GLY A 149 -8.80 -11.45 6.71
C GLY A 149 -8.00 -10.17 6.49
N THR A 150 -8.54 -9.04 6.92
CA THR A 150 -7.89 -7.73 6.84
C THR A 150 -6.96 -7.54 8.04
N VAL A 151 -5.71 -7.26 7.76
CA VAL A 151 -4.69 -6.87 8.74
C VAL A 151 -4.44 -5.37 8.58
N ILE A 152 -4.51 -4.64 9.68
CA ILE A 152 -4.12 -3.23 9.74
C ILE A 152 -2.69 -3.16 10.28
N LEU A 153 -1.82 -2.45 9.56
CA LEU A 153 -0.45 -2.21 10.00
C LEU A 153 -0.28 -0.72 10.29
N VAL A 154 0.39 -0.40 11.39
CA VAL A 154 0.83 0.97 11.71
C VAL A 154 2.35 0.98 11.80
N ASN A 155 3.00 1.84 11.05
CA ASN A 155 4.46 1.91 10.93
C ASN A 155 5.10 0.53 10.64
N GLY A 156 4.44 -0.24 9.75
CA GLY A 156 4.89 -1.57 9.32
C GLY A 156 4.64 -2.70 10.31
N LYS A 157 4.01 -2.45 11.46
CA LYS A 157 3.68 -3.47 12.47
C LYS A 157 2.20 -3.78 12.45
N PRO A 158 1.80 -5.07 12.41
CA PRO A 158 0.40 -5.45 12.56
C PRO A 158 -0.15 -4.99 13.90
N GLU A 159 -1.35 -4.40 13.89
CA GLU A 159 -2.06 -3.97 15.09
C GLU A 159 -3.46 -4.55 15.17
N GLY A 160 -3.86 -4.90 16.39
CA GLY A 160 -5.11 -5.60 16.65
C GLY A 160 -5.15 -7.01 16.07
N GLN A 161 -6.33 -7.63 16.16
CA GLN A 161 -6.58 -8.92 15.53
C GLN A 161 -7.07 -8.74 14.10
N PRO A 162 -6.75 -9.66 13.17
CA PRO A 162 -7.28 -9.60 11.82
C PRO A 162 -8.80 -9.52 11.79
N ILE A 163 -9.33 -8.69 10.91
CA ILE A 163 -10.77 -8.51 10.70
C ILE A 163 -11.19 -9.49 9.60
N LYS A 164 -11.98 -10.50 9.97
CA LYS A 164 -12.27 -11.65 9.10
C LYS A 164 -13.34 -11.36 8.05
N GLU A 165 -14.19 -10.39 8.29
CA GLU A 165 -15.32 -10.05 7.44
C GLU A 165 -14.82 -9.49 6.09
N PRO A 166 -15.04 -10.18 4.95
CA PRO A 166 -14.57 -9.70 3.64
C PRO A 166 -15.29 -8.42 3.21
N GLU A 167 -16.50 -8.20 3.69
CA GLU A 167 -17.26 -6.98 3.45
C GLU A 167 -16.55 -5.75 4.04
N PHE A 168 -15.88 -5.92 5.18
CA PHE A 168 -15.08 -4.84 5.77
C PHE A 168 -13.94 -4.40 4.83
N TYR A 169 -13.17 -5.36 4.30
CA TYR A 169 -12.10 -5.03 3.36
C TYR A 169 -12.66 -4.33 2.11
N SER A 170 -13.73 -4.89 1.54
CA SER A 170 -14.35 -4.34 0.34
C SER A 170 -14.87 -2.92 0.57
N ALA A 171 -15.59 -2.68 1.66
CA ALA A 171 -16.10 -1.35 2.03
C ALA A 171 -14.95 -0.36 2.28
N LEU A 172 -13.89 -0.80 2.99
CA LEU A 172 -12.73 0.04 3.28
C LEU A 172 -11.99 0.45 1.99
N MET A 173 -11.74 -0.47 1.08
CA MET A 173 -11.09 -0.16 -0.20
C MET A 173 -11.91 0.78 -1.08
N LYS A 174 -13.23 0.80 -0.95
CA LYS A 174 -14.10 1.72 -1.67
C LYS A 174 -13.92 3.18 -1.28
N ILE A 175 -13.28 3.48 -0.15
CA ILE A 175 -12.85 4.85 0.19
C ILE A 175 -11.99 5.43 -0.95
N TRP A 176 -11.11 4.62 -1.53
CA TRP A 176 -10.22 5.03 -2.62
C TRP A 176 -10.71 4.64 -4.01
N LEU A 177 -11.42 3.52 -4.12
CA LEU A 177 -11.78 2.92 -5.41
C LEU A 177 -13.28 3.06 -5.75
N GLY A 178 -14.09 3.55 -4.83
CA GLY A 178 -15.55 3.65 -4.98
C GLY A 178 -16.00 4.74 -5.97
N LYS A 179 -17.31 4.96 -6.01
CA LYS A 179 -17.94 5.96 -6.90
C LYS A 179 -17.66 7.40 -6.46
N SER A 180 -17.54 7.62 -5.14
CA SER A 180 -17.21 8.92 -4.53
C SER A 180 -15.89 8.79 -3.76
N PRO A 181 -14.75 8.60 -4.47
CA PRO A 181 -13.48 8.31 -3.82
C PRO A 181 -12.97 9.52 -3.03
N ALA A 182 -12.10 9.26 -2.05
CA ALA A 182 -11.44 10.32 -1.27
C ALA A 182 -10.71 11.34 -2.16
N ASP A 183 -10.24 10.90 -3.33
CA ASP A 183 -9.59 11.72 -4.36
C ASP A 183 -9.63 10.95 -5.70
N GLN A 184 -10.17 11.58 -6.76
CA GLN A 184 -10.29 10.94 -8.07
C GLN A 184 -8.92 10.72 -8.75
N GLN A 185 -8.00 11.67 -8.61
CA GLN A 185 -6.66 11.53 -9.19
C GLN A 185 -5.89 10.40 -8.52
N LEU A 186 -6.01 10.27 -7.20
CA LEU A 186 -5.43 9.15 -6.47
C LEU A 186 -6.05 7.81 -6.91
N LYS A 187 -7.37 7.74 -7.08
CA LYS A 187 -8.04 6.53 -7.60
C LYS A 187 -7.44 6.09 -8.94
N ASP A 188 -7.32 7.01 -9.89
CA ASP A 188 -6.79 6.72 -11.21
C ASP A 188 -5.30 6.31 -11.16
N ALA A 189 -4.52 6.93 -10.27
CA ALA A 189 -3.13 6.56 -10.02
C ALA A 189 -3.01 5.15 -9.41
N LEU A 190 -3.82 4.81 -8.40
CA LEU A 190 -3.83 3.47 -7.78
C LEU A 190 -4.22 2.37 -8.78
N LEU A 191 -5.10 2.68 -9.74
CA LEU A 191 -5.50 1.80 -10.82
C LEU A 191 -4.50 1.77 -11.99
N GLY A 192 -3.35 2.42 -11.86
CA GLY A 192 -2.30 2.43 -12.88
C GLY A 192 -2.68 3.15 -14.17
N LYS A 193 -3.72 3.99 -14.15
CA LYS A 193 -4.19 4.76 -15.33
C LYS A 193 -3.34 6.00 -15.60
N VAL A 194 -2.58 6.46 -14.61
CA VAL A 194 -1.66 7.59 -14.71
C VAL A 194 -0.28 7.07 -14.33
N ALA A 195 0.72 7.36 -15.14
CA ALA A 195 2.10 7.05 -14.77
C ALA A 195 2.44 7.76 -13.44
N PRO A 196 3.19 7.10 -12.53
CA PRO A 196 3.71 7.76 -11.35
C PRO A 196 4.46 9.01 -11.80
N ASN A 197 3.99 10.19 -11.39
CA ASN A 197 4.66 11.44 -11.75
C ASN A 197 5.95 11.51 -10.93
N PRO A 198 7.15 11.35 -11.53
CA PRO A 198 8.39 11.57 -10.81
C PRO A 198 8.40 13.05 -10.45
N GLY A 199 8.33 13.35 -9.17
CA GLY A 199 8.14 14.64 -8.55
C GLY A 199 8.50 15.81 -9.43
N GLY A 200 7.52 16.65 -9.72
CA GLY A 200 7.78 17.94 -10.34
C GLY A 200 8.76 18.71 -9.48
N SER A 201 9.98 18.88 -9.97
CA SER A 201 10.87 19.93 -9.53
C SER A 201 10.18 21.24 -9.91
N GLY A 202 9.37 21.76 -8.99
CA GLY A 202 8.90 23.14 -9.08
C GLY A 202 10.07 24.06 -8.84
N GLY A 203 10.37 24.87 -9.84
CA GLY A 203 11.24 26.02 -9.71
C GLY A 203 10.64 27.07 -8.77
#